data_82a78497b6a550019941b7d16f9410c7
#
_entry.id   82a78497b6a550019941b7d16f9410c7
#
_cell.length_a   1.000
_cell.length_b   1.000
_cell.length_c   1.000
_cell.angle_alpha   90.00
_cell.angle_beta   90.00
_cell.angle_gamma   90.00
#
_symmetry.space_group_name_H-M   'P 1'
#
loop_
_entity.id
_entity.type
_entity.pdbx_description
1 polymer ?
#
loop_
_entity_poly.entity_id
_entity_poly.type
_entity_poly.pdbx_seq_one_letter_code
_entity_poly.pdbx_strand_id
1 'polypeptide(L)'
;MQKNEKSMMLRGMTRDGSARVLVINSRDMVNEMIKTHKTSPTATAALGRLVTAASMIGSMLPEDGDTVTVGFKGDGPLGQMLAVADYYGCVKSYVENPSADLPTRRSGTPDVGNAVGAGMMYMVRDLAGGEPQTGTVEIVSGEIAEDIATYFAKSEQVPTLLSLGVTVDKDGSCLAAGGVLIQLLPFPDDETVTLLERNADALAHISSLFEKGLSNQDIAELALKDIPFDPFDTLEVAYRCDCSAERMKKKICSLAKSDILGMLDEQEAEGKPRELTAVCRFCGSEYTFAEKELI
;
A
#
# COMPACT_ATOMS: atom_id res chain seq x y z
N MET A 1 0.84 27.97 -1.15
CA MET A 1 1.83 26.93 -0.86
C MET A 1 1.35 26.18 0.37
N GLN A 2 0.66 25.04 0.21
CA GLN A 2 0.34 24.14 1.34
C GLN A 2 1.66 23.57 1.84
N LYS A 3 1.94 23.73 3.15
CA LYS A 3 3.05 23.03 3.82
C LYS A 3 2.99 21.56 3.46
N ASN A 4 4.14 20.93 3.14
CA ASN A 4 4.29 19.47 3.10
C ASN A 4 3.94 18.95 4.51
N GLU A 5 2.67 18.61 4.69
CA GLU A 5 2.22 17.94 5.92
C GLU A 5 2.55 16.47 5.74
N LYS A 6 3.44 15.95 6.61
CA LYS A 6 3.81 14.54 6.63
C LYS A 6 2.57 13.64 6.73
N SER A 7 2.63 12.48 6.12
CA SER A 7 1.59 11.48 6.28
C SER A 7 1.56 10.98 7.72
N MET A 8 0.39 11.05 8.35
CA MET A 8 0.20 10.69 9.75
C MET A 8 -0.90 9.64 9.86
N MET A 9 -0.72 8.67 10.76
CA MET A 9 -1.70 7.63 11.08
C MET A 9 -2.05 7.68 12.56
N LEU A 10 -3.34 7.82 12.86
CA LEU A 10 -3.89 7.67 14.19
C LEU A 10 -4.27 6.21 14.43
N ARG A 11 -3.88 5.66 15.57
CA ARG A 11 -4.28 4.32 16.01
C ARG A 11 -5.04 4.40 17.33
N GLY A 12 -6.10 3.62 17.45
CA GLY A 12 -6.94 3.59 18.66
C GLY A 12 -7.77 2.31 18.76
N MET A 13 -8.56 2.24 19.82
CA MET A 13 -9.47 1.12 20.10
C MET A 13 -10.72 1.64 20.79
N THR A 14 -11.85 0.96 20.57
CA THR A 14 -13.07 1.20 21.35
C THR A 14 -12.83 0.84 22.80
N ARG A 15 -13.45 1.59 23.74
CA ARG A 15 -13.21 1.39 25.19
C ARG A 15 -13.69 0.05 25.72
N ASP A 16 -14.68 -0.53 25.06
CA ASP A 16 -15.21 -1.86 25.35
C ASP A 16 -14.33 -3.00 24.80
N GLY A 17 -13.29 -2.64 24.02
CA GLY A 17 -12.39 -3.62 23.39
C GLY A 17 -12.96 -4.34 22.17
N SER A 18 -14.11 -3.90 21.63
CA SER A 18 -14.78 -4.55 20.49
C SER A 18 -14.07 -4.35 19.17
N ALA A 19 -13.41 -3.20 18.95
CA ALA A 19 -12.77 -2.89 17.67
C ALA A 19 -11.50 -2.04 17.81
N ARG A 20 -10.52 -2.30 16.95
CA ARG A 20 -9.41 -1.36 16.69
C ARG A 20 -9.75 -0.46 15.51
N VAL A 21 -9.23 0.75 15.55
CA VAL A 21 -9.40 1.75 14.49
C VAL A 21 -8.05 2.34 14.09
N LEU A 22 -7.82 2.44 12.79
CA LEU A 22 -6.71 3.17 12.21
C LEU A 22 -7.26 4.19 11.22
N VAL A 23 -6.77 5.43 11.29
CA VAL A 23 -7.10 6.50 10.34
C VAL A 23 -5.81 7.11 9.83
N ILE A 24 -5.65 7.18 8.52
CA ILE A 24 -4.43 7.68 7.89
C ILE A 24 -4.73 8.80 6.89
N ASN A 25 -4.02 9.93 7.02
CA ASN A 25 -3.84 10.87 5.93
C ASN A 25 -2.55 10.48 5.21
N SER A 26 -2.69 9.96 3.98
CA SER A 26 -1.57 9.43 3.17
C SER A 26 -1.19 10.33 1.99
N ARG A 27 -1.66 11.57 1.94
CA ARG A 27 -1.46 12.49 0.81
C ARG A 27 0.01 12.65 0.41
N ASP A 28 0.90 12.90 1.38
CA ASP A 28 2.33 13.08 1.11
C ASP A 28 2.97 11.78 0.59
N MET A 29 2.64 10.66 1.20
CA MET A 29 3.09 9.32 0.80
C MET A 29 2.67 9.00 -0.65
N VAL A 30 1.42 9.32 -1.03
CA VAL A 30 0.92 9.11 -2.40
C VAL A 30 1.62 10.06 -3.38
N ASN A 31 1.90 11.30 -3.01
CA ASN A 31 2.66 12.22 -3.87
C ASN A 31 4.10 11.74 -4.10
N GLU A 32 4.78 11.17 -3.11
CA GLU A 32 6.11 10.58 -3.29
C GLU A 32 6.06 9.33 -4.19
N MET A 33 5.01 8.51 -4.08
CA MET A 33 4.74 7.39 -4.98
C MET A 33 4.56 7.88 -6.43
N ILE A 34 3.77 8.95 -6.66
CA ILE A 34 3.57 9.57 -8.00
C ILE A 34 4.92 10.01 -8.59
N LYS A 35 5.75 10.72 -7.81
CA LYS A 35 7.07 11.18 -8.26
C LYS A 35 7.97 10.02 -8.66
N THR A 36 7.90 8.93 -7.90
CA THR A 36 8.74 7.74 -8.12
C THR A 36 8.32 6.97 -9.37
N HIS A 37 7.02 6.69 -9.53
CA HIS A 37 6.51 5.82 -10.57
C HIS A 37 5.94 6.57 -11.79
N LYS A 38 5.72 7.89 -11.67
CA LYS A 38 5.12 8.74 -12.73
C LYS A 38 3.78 8.18 -13.20
N THR A 39 2.92 7.85 -12.26
CA THR A 39 1.65 7.19 -12.50
C THR A 39 0.63 8.10 -13.18
N SER A 40 -0.19 7.52 -14.07
CA SER A 40 -1.41 8.14 -14.61
C SER A 40 -2.45 8.38 -13.50
N PRO A 41 -3.50 9.16 -13.71
CA PRO A 41 -4.56 9.35 -12.72
C PRO A 41 -5.22 8.06 -12.25
N THR A 42 -5.52 7.12 -13.15
CA THR A 42 -6.12 5.82 -12.78
C THR A 42 -5.12 4.94 -12.00
N ALA A 43 -3.85 4.86 -12.46
CA ALA A 43 -2.81 4.13 -11.74
C ALA A 43 -2.52 4.76 -10.37
N THR A 44 -2.56 6.09 -10.25
CA THR A 44 -2.42 6.81 -8.98
C THR A 44 -3.53 6.45 -8.00
N ALA A 45 -4.78 6.41 -8.47
CA ALA A 45 -5.92 6.05 -7.62
C ALA A 45 -5.79 4.61 -7.12
N ALA A 46 -5.46 3.65 -7.99
CA ALA A 46 -5.29 2.24 -7.63
C ALA A 46 -4.11 2.03 -6.68
N LEU A 47 -2.90 2.45 -7.08
CA LEU A 47 -1.69 2.24 -6.30
C LEU A 47 -1.68 3.08 -5.02
N GLY A 48 -2.25 4.27 -5.04
CA GLY A 48 -2.40 5.14 -3.87
C GLY A 48 -3.31 4.52 -2.79
N ARG A 49 -4.41 3.90 -3.18
CA ARG A 49 -5.24 3.10 -2.26
C ARG A 49 -4.47 1.91 -1.71
N LEU A 50 -3.71 1.21 -2.55
CA LEU A 50 -2.93 0.05 -2.14
C LEU A 50 -1.83 0.41 -1.14
N VAL A 51 -1.04 1.48 -1.39
CA VAL A 51 0.00 1.92 -0.44
C VAL A 51 -0.59 2.41 0.87
N THR A 52 -1.76 3.07 0.82
CA THR A 52 -2.49 3.51 2.02
C THR A 52 -2.92 2.31 2.87
N ALA A 53 -3.54 1.29 2.26
CA ALA A 53 -3.93 0.07 2.96
C ALA A 53 -2.73 -0.70 3.50
N ALA A 54 -1.68 -0.89 2.68
CA ALA A 54 -0.47 -1.61 3.09
C ALA A 54 0.21 -0.93 4.28
N SER A 55 0.27 0.42 4.32
CA SER A 55 0.79 1.19 5.45
C SER A 55 0.02 0.90 6.74
N MET A 56 -1.32 0.91 6.69
CA MET A 56 -2.14 0.56 7.86
C MET A 56 -1.92 -0.89 8.30
N ILE A 57 -1.87 -1.84 7.36
CA ILE A 57 -1.66 -3.27 7.67
C ILE A 57 -0.25 -3.48 8.24
N GLY A 58 0.77 -2.83 7.68
CA GLY A 58 2.14 -2.88 8.20
C GLY A 58 2.24 -2.41 9.64
N SER A 59 1.55 -1.32 10.00
CA SER A 59 1.55 -0.79 11.37
C SER A 59 0.88 -1.72 12.41
N MET A 60 0.26 -2.83 11.96
CA MET A 60 -0.32 -3.87 12.82
C MET A 60 0.59 -5.09 12.98
N LEU A 61 1.76 -5.12 12.35
CA LEU A 61 2.74 -6.19 12.49
C LEU A 61 3.28 -6.23 13.92
N PRO A 62 3.64 -7.42 14.44
CA PRO A 62 4.00 -7.59 15.84
C PRO A 62 5.38 -7.01 16.21
N GLU A 63 6.37 -7.05 15.33
CA GLU A 63 7.75 -6.73 15.69
C GLU A 63 8.49 -5.93 14.60
N ASP A 64 9.50 -5.18 15.02
CA ASP A 64 10.43 -4.51 14.11
C ASP A 64 11.20 -5.56 13.28
N GLY A 65 11.32 -5.29 11.99
CA GLY A 65 11.87 -6.22 11.00
C GLY A 65 10.80 -7.03 10.25
N ASP A 66 9.59 -7.10 10.78
CA ASP A 66 8.46 -7.73 10.07
C ASP A 66 8.03 -6.88 8.88
N THR A 67 7.58 -7.56 7.82
CA THR A 67 7.03 -6.88 6.64
C THR A 67 5.75 -7.57 6.15
N VAL A 68 4.89 -6.79 5.52
CA VAL A 68 3.74 -7.30 4.79
C VAL A 68 3.79 -6.84 3.34
N THR A 69 3.54 -7.77 2.43
CA THR A 69 3.31 -7.48 1.01
C THR A 69 1.84 -7.68 0.71
N VAL A 70 1.20 -6.67 0.16
CA VAL A 70 -0.17 -6.74 -0.38
C VAL A 70 -0.07 -6.57 -1.89
N GLY A 71 -0.58 -7.53 -2.65
CA GLY A 71 -0.44 -7.51 -4.11
C GLY A 71 -1.71 -7.94 -4.84
N PHE A 72 -1.85 -7.41 -6.04
CA PHE A 72 -2.92 -7.69 -6.98
C PHE A 72 -2.31 -8.16 -8.30
N LYS A 73 -2.81 -9.27 -8.82
CA LYS A 73 -2.46 -9.79 -10.13
C LYS A 73 -3.75 -9.96 -10.92
N GLY A 74 -4.19 -8.88 -11.54
CA GLY A 74 -5.39 -8.85 -12.38
C GLY A 74 -5.04 -8.89 -13.87
N ASP A 75 -6.06 -9.09 -14.69
CA ASP A 75 -5.99 -9.10 -16.15
C ASP A 75 -6.26 -7.71 -16.78
N GLY A 76 -6.49 -6.70 -15.94
CA GLY A 76 -6.68 -5.32 -16.37
C GLY A 76 -5.39 -4.64 -16.82
N PRO A 77 -5.49 -3.44 -17.43
CA PRO A 77 -4.34 -2.75 -18.04
C PRO A 77 -3.23 -2.33 -17.06
N LEU A 78 -3.49 -2.25 -15.76
CA LEU A 78 -2.45 -2.00 -14.74
C LEU A 78 -1.47 -3.15 -14.60
N GLY A 79 -1.88 -4.38 -14.96
CA GLY A 79 -1.09 -5.58 -14.72
C GLY A 79 -0.91 -5.85 -13.22
N GLN A 80 0.25 -6.41 -12.87
CA GLN A 80 0.57 -6.66 -11.47
C GLN A 80 0.91 -5.37 -10.73
N MET A 81 0.36 -5.21 -9.53
CA MET A 81 0.77 -4.19 -8.58
C MET A 81 0.92 -4.77 -7.17
N LEU A 82 1.85 -4.21 -6.41
CA LEU A 82 2.08 -4.61 -5.03
C LEU A 82 2.61 -3.44 -4.19
N ALA A 83 2.37 -3.50 -2.90
CA ALA A 83 2.94 -2.62 -1.89
C ALA A 83 3.53 -3.47 -0.76
N VAL A 84 4.72 -3.07 -0.29
CA VAL A 84 5.41 -3.70 0.84
C VAL A 84 5.51 -2.67 1.94
N ALA A 85 4.98 -2.98 3.11
CA ALA A 85 5.05 -2.13 4.28
C ALA A 85 5.80 -2.80 5.43
N ASP A 86 6.49 -2.00 6.23
CA ASP A 86 7.19 -2.42 7.44
C ASP A 86 6.33 -2.21 8.69
N TYR A 87 6.84 -2.64 9.84
CA TYR A 87 6.23 -2.46 11.16
C TYR A 87 5.90 -0.99 11.50
N TYR A 88 6.67 -0.04 10.98
CA TYR A 88 6.44 1.39 11.19
C TYR A 88 5.39 1.99 10.22
N GLY A 89 4.80 1.17 9.35
CA GLY A 89 3.87 1.62 8.33
C GLY A 89 4.52 2.38 7.18
N CYS A 90 5.87 2.37 7.07
CA CYS A 90 6.54 2.89 5.89
C CYS A 90 6.38 1.92 4.72
N VAL A 91 6.12 2.45 3.53
CA VAL A 91 5.71 1.65 2.38
C VAL A 91 6.55 1.94 1.14
N LYS A 92 6.75 0.92 0.32
CA LYS A 92 7.26 0.98 -1.06
C LYS A 92 6.33 0.17 -1.95
N SER A 93 6.23 0.53 -3.23
CA SER A 93 5.30 -0.15 -4.14
C SER A 93 5.88 -0.35 -5.53
N TYR A 94 5.21 -1.20 -6.29
CA TYR A 94 5.47 -1.48 -7.69
C TYR A 94 4.15 -1.60 -8.44
N VAL A 95 4.13 -1.12 -9.67
CA VAL A 95 3.06 -1.35 -10.65
C VAL A 95 3.70 -1.65 -12.00
N GLU A 96 3.15 -2.64 -12.70
CA GLU A 96 3.69 -3.09 -13.98
C GLU A 96 3.53 -2.02 -15.06
N ASN A 97 2.34 -1.43 -15.17
CA ASN A 97 2.01 -0.41 -16.16
C ASN A 97 1.57 0.91 -15.48
N PRO A 98 2.52 1.75 -15.01
CA PRO A 98 2.19 2.99 -14.31
C PRO A 98 1.48 4.03 -15.18
N SER A 99 1.60 3.94 -16.50
CA SER A 99 0.95 4.84 -17.47
C SER A 99 -0.45 4.37 -17.90
N ALA A 100 -0.92 3.20 -17.41
CA ALA A 100 -2.26 2.73 -17.74
C ALA A 100 -3.30 3.69 -17.20
N ASP A 101 -4.15 4.21 -18.09
CA ASP A 101 -5.21 5.15 -17.76
C ASP A 101 -6.50 4.74 -18.45
N LEU A 102 -7.62 4.88 -17.76
CA LEU A 102 -8.94 4.59 -18.27
C LEU A 102 -9.81 5.85 -18.22
N PRO A 103 -10.80 5.98 -19.13
CA PRO A 103 -11.78 7.04 -19.02
C PRO A 103 -12.46 7.00 -17.64
N THR A 104 -12.63 8.18 -17.05
CA THR A 104 -13.33 8.29 -15.77
C THR A 104 -14.77 7.77 -15.89
N ARG A 105 -15.27 7.19 -14.83
CA ARG A 105 -16.68 6.77 -14.73
C ARG A 105 -17.61 7.99 -14.88
N ARG A 106 -18.88 7.73 -15.15
CA ARG A 106 -19.90 8.80 -15.22
C ARG A 106 -19.99 9.64 -13.94
N SER A 107 -19.58 9.09 -12.80
CA SER A 107 -19.45 9.79 -11.53
C SER A 107 -18.28 10.77 -11.47
N GLY A 108 -17.39 10.79 -12.48
CA GLY A 108 -16.16 11.58 -12.47
C GLY A 108 -15.00 10.94 -11.71
N THR A 109 -15.16 9.70 -11.20
CA THR A 109 -14.11 8.98 -10.47
C THR A 109 -13.28 8.08 -11.41
N PRO A 110 -11.98 7.83 -11.12
CA PRO A 110 -11.18 6.86 -11.84
C PRO A 110 -11.82 5.46 -11.82
N ASP A 111 -11.71 4.75 -12.92
CA ASP A 111 -12.25 3.38 -13.06
C ASP A 111 -11.21 2.34 -12.63
N VAL A 112 -10.98 2.28 -11.31
CA VAL A 112 -9.95 1.43 -10.70
C VAL A 112 -10.27 -0.05 -10.88
N GLY A 113 -11.53 -0.44 -10.67
CA GLY A 113 -11.95 -1.84 -10.78
C GLY A 113 -11.63 -2.44 -12.15
N ASN A 114 -11.99 -1.75 -13.25
CA ASN A 114 -11.66 -2.20 -14.60
C ASN A 114 -10.16 -2.09 -14.92
N ALA A 115 -9.44 -1.17 -14.28
CA ALA A 115 -8.00 -1.04 -14.47
C ALA A 115 -7.21 -2.19 -13.82
N VAL A 116 -7.70 -2.72 -12.70
CA VAL A 116 -7.17 -3.91 -12.03
C VAL A 116 -7.62 -5.19 -12.73
N GLY A 117 -8.91 -5.30 -13.05
CA GLY A 117 -9.50 -6.47 -13.71
C GLY A 117 -9.70 -7.65 -12.77
N ALA A 118 -10.06 -8.80 -13.37
CA ALA A 118 -10.24 -10.05 -12.66
C ALA A 118 -8.89 -10.75 -12.39
N GLY A 119 -8.80 -11.52 -11.32
CA GLY A 119 -7.57 -12.21 -10.95
C GLY A 119 -7.46 -12.53 -9.47
N MET A 120 -6.26 -12.44 -8.92
CA MET A 120 -5.98 -12.81 -7.53
C MET A 120 -5.37 -11.62 -6.76
N MET A 121 -5.88 -11.41 -5.56
CA MET A 121 -5.24 -10.62 -4.50
C MET A 121 -4.51 -11.57 -3.58
N TYR A 122 -3.30 -11.18 -3.15
CA TYR A 122 -2.50 -11.96 -2.21
C TYR A 122 -1.91 -11.06 -1.13
N MET A 123 -1.68 -11.66 0.03
CA MET A 123 -0.96 -11.03 1.13
C MET A 123 0.13 -11.99 1.62
N VAL A 124 1.34 -11.46 1.77
CA VAL A 124 2.48 -12.21 2.32
C VAL A 124 2.95 -11.51 3.58
N ARG A 125 2.95 -12.21 4.70
CA ARG A 125 3.58 -11.74 5.94
C ARG A 125 4.92 -12.43 6.09
N ASP A 126 5.98 -11.64 6.11
CA ASP A 126 7.35 -12.08 6.38
C ASP A 126 7.70 -11.64 7.81
N LEU A 127 7.57 -12.60 8.73
CA LEU A 127 7.77 -12.38 10.16
C LEU A 127 9.17 -12.83 10.56
N ALA A 128 9.84 -12.02 11.36
CA ALA A 128 11.21 -12.29 11.81
C ALA A 128 11.33 -13.67 12.47
N GLY A 129 12.20 -14.50 11.93
CA GLY A 129 12.47 -15.86 12.43
C GLY A 129 11.50 -16.96 12.00
N GLY A 130 10.53 -16.66 11.14
CA GLY A 130 9.56 -17.60 10.56
C GLY A 130 9.69 -17.78 9.05
N GLU A 131 8.91 -18.70 8.50
CA GLU A 131 8.70 -18.77 7.05
C GLU A 131 7.60 -17.77 6.63
N PRO A 132 7.71 -17.13 5.45
CA PRO A 132 6.68 -16.23 4.97
C PRO A 132 5.32 -16.92 4.83
N GLN A 133 4.29 -16.32 5.40
CA GLN A 133 2.91 -16.81 5.33
C GLN A 133 2.19 -16.12 4.18
N THR A 134 1.63 -16.90 3.26
CA THR A 134 0.92 -16.38 2.09
C THR A 134 -0.54 -16.79 2.10
N GLY A 135 -1.43 -15.82 1.99
CA GLY A 135 -2.86 -16.02 1.74
C GLY A 135 -3.26 -15.42 0.39
N THR A 136 -4.25 -16.01 -0.27
CA THR A 136 -4.76 -15.55 -1.56
C THR A 136 -6.28 -15.61 -1.62
N VAL A 137 -6.90 -14.65 -2.30
CA VAL A 137 -8.33 -14.62 -2.62
C VAL A 137 -8.55 -14.12 -4.04
N GLU A 138 -9.68 -14.48 -4.65
CA GLU A 138 -10.10 -13.89 -5.91
C GLU A 138 -10.41 -12.40 -5.74
N ILE A 139 -10.04 -11.58 -6.73
CA ILE A 139 -10.42 -10.18 -6.81
C ILE A 139 -11.95 -10.11 -7.02
N VAL A 140 -12.64 -9.41 -6.13
CA VAL A 140 -14.10 -9.28 -6.15
C VAL A 140 -14.54 -8.08 -7.00
N SER A 141 -13.92 -6.92 -6.76
CA SER A 141 -14.29 -5.67 -7.43
C SER A 141 -13.12 -4.93 -8.10
N GLY A 142 -11.89 -5.21 -7.67
CA GLY A 142 -10.70 -4.47 -8.07
C GLY A 142 -10.62 -3.04 -7.49
N GLU A 143 -11.57 -2.64 -6.62
CA GLU A 143 -11.58 -1.32 -5.95
C GLU A 143 -10.60 -1.23 -4.77
N ILE A 144 -9.79 -2.26 -4.55
CA ILE A 144 -8.75 -2.41 -3.53
C ILE A 144 -9.31 -2.56 -2.12
N ALA A 145 -10.13 -1.65 -1.64
CA ALA A 145 -10.66 -1.67 -0.27
C ALA A 145 -11.53 -2.90 -0.01
N GLU A 146 -12.48 -3.17 -0.91
CA GLU A 146 -13.40 -4.31 -0.81
C GLU A 146 -12.66 -5.64 -0.92
N ASP A 147 -11.66 -5.71 -1.80
CA ASP A 147 -10.86 -6.92 -2.01
C ASP A 147 -10.02 -7.25 -0.78
N ILE A 148 -9.39 -6.24 -0.15
CA ILE A 148 -8.62 -6.40 1.10
C ILE A 148 -9.56 -6.76 2.27
N ALA A 149 -10.72 -6.12 2.38
CA ALA A 149 -11.73 -6.47 3.40
C ALA A 149 -12.22 -7.92 3.22
N THR A 150 -12.43 -8.35 1.97
CA THR A 150 -12.77 -9.74 1.62
C THR A 150 -11.66 -10.71 2.01
N TYR A 151 -10.40 -10.35 1.80
CA TYR A 151 -9.25 -11.15 2.24
C TYR A 151 -9.28 -11.38 3.76
N PHE A 152 -9.44 -10.31 4.54
CA PHE A 152 -9.52 -10.43 6.00
C PHE A 152 -10.69 -11.32 6.44
N ALA A 153 -11.85 -11.16 5.82
CA ALA A 153 -13.04 -11.95 6.15
C ALA A 153 -12.87 -13.44 5.80
N LYS A 154 -12.33 -13.76 4.62
CA LYS A 154 -12.24 -15.14 4.10
C LYS A 154 -10.99 -15.89 4.59
N SER A 155 -9.84 -15.23 4.60
CA SER A 155 -8.56 -15.87 4.94
C SER A 155 -8.24 -15.79 6.42
N GLU A 156 -8.54 -14.68 7.07
CA GLU A 156 -8.18 -14.45 8.48
C GLU A 156 -9.37 -14.53 9.43
N GLN A 157 -10.59 -14.59 8.88
CA GLN A 157 -11.83 -14.60 9.65
C GLN A 157 -11.98 -13.39 10.60
N VAL A 158 -11.42 -12.25 10.18
CA VAL A 158 -11.48 -10.97 10.92
C VAL A 158 -12.40 -10.02 10.16
N PRO A 159 -13.61 -9.73 10.64
CA PRO A 159 -14.49 -8.74 10.04
C PRO A 159 -13.81 -7.38 10.00
N THR A 160 -13.69 -6.82 8.81
CA THR A 160 -12.93 -5.58 8.56
C THR A 160 -13.76 -4.62 7.71
N LEU A 161 -13.94 -3.40 8.21
CA LEU A 161 -14.39 -2.26 7.41
C LEU A 161 -13.15 -1.51 6.94
N LEU A 162 -13.02 -1.34 5.64
CA LEU A 162 -11.92 -0.60 5.03
C LEU A 162 -12.48 0.42 4.04
N SER A 163 -12.19 1.69 4.27
CA SER A 163 -12.49 2.77 3.33
C SER A 163 -11.19 3.41 2.89
N LEU A 164 -10.99 3.51 1.58
CA LEU A 164 -9.79 4.08 0.95
C LEU A 164 -10.21 5.12 -0.08
N GLY A 165 -9.48 6.23 -0.14
CA GLY A 165 -9.77 7.27 -1.12
C GLY A 165 -8.51 7.99 -1.58
N VAL A 166 -8.46 8.30 -2.88
CA VAL A 166 -7.42 9.12 -3.51
C VAL A 166 -8.10 10.05 -4.49
N THR A 167 -7.87 11.35 -4.33
CA THR A 167 -8.31 12.40 -5.28
C THR A 167 -7.09 12.95 -5.99
N VAL A 168 -7.11 12.87 -7.32
CA VAL A 168 -6.03 13.34 -8.19
C VAL A 168 -6.46 14.65 -8.84
N ASP A 169 -5.56 15.65 -8.85
CA ASP A 169 -5.78 16.93 -9.52
C ASP A 169 -5.51 16.80 -11.03
N LYS A 170 -5.87 17.86 -11.77
CA LYS A 170 -5.66 17.96 -13.22
C LYS A 170 -4.19 17.98 -13.63
N ASP A 171 -3.29 18.39 -12.73
CA ASP A 171 -1.85 18.37 -12.93
C ASP A 171 -1.21 17.00 -12.61
N GLY A 172 -2.03 16.01 -12.21
CA GLY A 172 -1.59 14.68 -11.84
C GLY A 172 -1.11 14.53 -10.39
N SER A 173 -1.12 15.62 -9.59
CA SER A 173 -0.78 15.54 -8.16
C SER A 173 -1.93 14.98 -7.33
N CYS A 174 -1.61 14.43 -6.16
CA CYS A 174 -2.62 13.99 -5.20
C CYS A 174 -3.10 15.17 -4.35
N LEU A 175 -4.39 15.52 -4.48
CA LEU A 175 -5.05 16.54 -3.66
C LEU A 175 -5.34 16.03 -2.27
N ALA A 176 -5.90 14.84 -2.17
CA ALA A 176 -6.25 14.19 -0.92
C ALA A 176 -6.12 12.67 -1.05
N ALA A 177 -5.55 12.03 -0.06
CA ALA A 177 -5.50 10.59 0.06
C ALA A 177 -5.54 10.17 1.52
N GLY A 178 -6.20 9.05 1.78
CA GLY A 178 -6.26 8.48 3.10
C GLY A 178 -7.21 7.31 3.19
N GLY A 179 -7.35 6.80 4.40
CA GLY A 179 -8.22 5.67 4.66
C GLY A 179 -8.55 5.49 6.13
N VAL A 180 -9.55 4.66 6.35
CA VAL A 180 -9.96 4.16 7.65
C VAL A 180 -10.01 2.65 7.60
N LEU A 181 -9.39 1.99 8.56
CA LEU A 181 -9.49 0.56 8.79
C LEU A 181 -10.05 0.33 10.19
N ILE A 182 -11.17 -0.39 10.28
CA ILE A 182 -11.77 -0.83 11.54
C ILE A 182 -11.86 -2.34 11.51
N GLN A 183 -11.30 -2.99 12.52
CA GLN A 183 -11.36 -4.45 12.66
C GLN A 183 -11.99 -4.84 13.96
N LEU A 184 -12.98 -5.73 13.90
CA LEU A 184 -13.55 -6.33 15.10
C LEU A 184 -12.51 -7.22 15.78
N LEU A 185 -12.46 -7.12 17.09
CA LEU A 185 -11.65 -7.97 17.96
C LEU A 185 -12.49 -9.17 18.42
N PRO A 186 -11.88 -10.21 18.99
CA PRO A 186 -12.63 -11.36 19.50
C PRO A 186 -13.69 -10.95 20.54
N PHE A 187 -14.88 -11.49 20.38
CA PHE A 187 -16.03 -11.22 21.26
C PHE A 187 -16.48 -9.76 21.32
N PRO A 188 -16.75 -9.13 20.15
CA PRO A 188 -17.22 -7.75 20.13
C PRO A 188 -18.62 -7.62 20.74
N ASP A 189 -18.92 -6.45 21.28
CA ASP A 189 -20.25 -6.11 21.75
C ASP A 189 -21.20 -5.88 20.57
N ASP A 190 -22.41 -6.47 20.61
CA ASP A 190 -23.39 -6.40 19.52
C ASP A 190 -23.89 -4.97 19.24
N GLU A 191 -23.99 -4.12 20.26
CA GLU A 191 -24.37 -2.72 20.11
C GLU A 191 -23.26 -1.95 19.37
N THR A 192 -22.01 -2.18 19.73
CA THR A 192 -20.86 -1.59 19.04
C THR A 192 -20.80 -2.00 17.58
N VAL A 193 -21.03 -3.27 17.26
CA VAL A 193 -21.09 -3.75 15.85
C VAL A 193 -22.20 -3.04 15.08
N THR A 194 -23.40 -2.95 15.64
CA THR A 194 -24.56 -2.26 15.04
C THR A 194 -24.25 -0.77 14.76
N LEU A 195 -23.58 -0.10 15.71
CA LEU A 195 -23.20 1.29 15.56
C LEU A 195 -22.14 1.48 14.47
N LEU A 196 -21.15 0.59 14.39
CA LEU A 196 -20.12 0.59 13.31
C LEU A 196 -20.75 0.44 11.94
N GLU A 197 -21.66 -0.51 11.76
CA GLU A 197 -22.39 -0.70 10.50
C GLU A 197 -23.19 0.55 10.10
N ARG A 198 -23.90 1.16 11.05
CA ARG A 198 -24.62 2.41 10.81
C ARG A 198 -23.70 3.56 10.38
N ASN A 199 -22.51 3.65 10.96
CA ASN A 199 -21.58 4.74 10.70
C ASN A 199 -20.77 4.54 9.40
N ALA A 200 -20.73 3.35 8.82
CA ALA A 200 -19.94 2.99 7.64
C ALA A 200 -20.22 3.88 6.42
N ASP A 201 -21.49 4.24 6.17
CA ASP A 201 -21.89 5.09 5.05
C ASP A 201 -21.23 6.47 5.07
N ALA A 202 -20.95 7.02 6.25
CA ALA A 202 -20.26 8.31 6.39
C ALA A 202 -18.82 8.29 5.86
N LEU A 203 -18.22 7.10 5.71
CA LEU A 203 -16.86 6.90 5.26
C LEU A 203 -16.75 6.57 3.75
N ALA A 204 -17.87 6.45 3.04
CA ALA A 204 -17.90 6.02 1.62
C ALA A 204 -17.05 6.91 0.70
N HIS A 205 -16.88 8.19 1.03
CA HIS A 205 -16.10 9.16 0.26
C HIS A 205 -14.96 9.75 1.09
N ILE A 206 -14.11 8.89 1.64
CA ILE A 206 -13.07 9.28 2.61
C ILE A 206 -12.11 10.35 2.09
N SER A 207 -11.71 10.32 0.81
CA SER A 207 -10.84 11.36 0.22
C SER A 207 -11.47 12.75 0.27
N SER A 208 -12.79 12.85 0.08
CA SER A 208 -13.51 14.12 0.19
C SER A 208 -13.53 14.69 1.60
N LEU A 209 -13.47 13.84 2.63
CA LEU A 209 -13.35 14.28 4.03
C LEU A 209 -11.98 14.91 4.27
N PHE A 210 -10.90 14.27 3.80
CA PHE A 210 -9.55 14.83 3.86
C PHE A 210 -9.40 16.11 3.01
N GLU A 211 -10.02 16.15 1.83
CA GLU A 211 -10.03 17.35 0.98
C GLU A 211 -10.69 18.54 1.66
N LYS A 212 -11.74 18.32 2.46
CA LYS A 212 -12.40 19.34 3.29
C LYS A 212 -11.57 19.74 4.52
N GLY A 213 -10.42 19.11 4.75
CA GLY A 213 -9.50 19.44 5.83
C GLY A 213 -9.81 18.76 7.16
N LEU A 214 -10.61 17.69 7.18
CA LEU A 214 -10.81 16.91 8.41
C LEU A 214 -9.49 16.24 8.80
N SER A 215 -9.20 16.28 10.10
CA SER A 215 -8.05 15.57 10.69
C SER A 215 -8.33 14.08 10.84
N ASN A 216 -7.28 13.30 11.11
CA ASN A 216 -7.44 11.87 11.45
C ASN A 216 -8.35 11.68 12.67
N GLN A 217 -8.29 12.60 13.64
CA GLN A 217 -9.13 12.57 14.83
C GLN A 217 -10.61 12.80 14.47
N ASP A 218 -10.91 13.84 13.67
CA ASP A 218 -12.29 14.13 13.23
C ASP A 218 -12.90 12.94 12.48
N ILE A 219 -12.09 12.27 11.64
CA ILE A 219 -12.53 11.09 10.89
C ILE A 219 -12.73 9.88 11.81
N ALA A 220 -11.88 9.69 12.81
CA ALA A 220 -12.07 8.63 13.81
C ALA A 220 -13.36 8.87 14.61
N GLU A 221 -13.64 10.11 15.02
CA GLU A 221 -14.86 10.49 15.70
C GLU A 221 -16.12 10.29 14.84
N LEU A 222 -16.00 10.54 13.54
CA LEU A 222 -17.07 10.26 12.58
C LEU A 222 -17.32 8.75 12.41
N ALA A 223 -16.25 7.97 12.28
CA ALA A 223 -16.29 6.51 12.12
C ALA A 223 -16.84 5.81 13.36
N LEU A 224 -16.47 6.32 14.54
CA LEU A 224 -16.87 5.79 15.85
C LEU A 224 -17.94 6.64 16.53
N LYS A 225 -18.81 7.29 15.73
CA LYS A 225 -19.89 8.10 16.29
C LYS A 225 -20.76 7.27 17.25
N ASP A 226 -20.99 7.81 18.45
CA ASP A 226 -21.71 7.19 19.56
C ASP A 226 -20.99 5.95 20.17
N ILE A 227 -19.73 5.68 19.77
CA ILE A 227 -18.89 4.61 20.33
C ILE A 227 -17.69 5.25 21.03
N PRO A 228 -17.56 5.13 22.36
CA PRO A 228 -16.39 5.63 23.07
C PRO A 228 -15.12 4.91 22.63
N PHE A 229 -14.05 5.67 22.34
CA PHE A 229 -12.76 5.11 21.97
C PHE A 229 -11.61 5.90 22.58
N ASP A 230 -10.45 5.27 22.64
CA ASP A 230 -9.21 5.90 23.10
C ASP A 230 -8.16 5.82 22.00
N PRO A 231 -7.60 6.95 21.53
CA PRO A 231 -6.45 6.96 20.68
C PRO A 231 -5.20 6.54 21.48
N PHE A 232 -4.35 5.67 20.92
CA PHE A 232 -3.12 5.24 21.58
C PHE A 232 -1.95 6.12 21.23
N ASP A 233 -1.77 6.34 19.92
CA ASP A 233 -0.66 7.10 19.37
C ASP A 233 -0.97 7.64 17.98
N THR A 234 -0.01 8.40 17.47
CA THR A 234 0.01 8.88 16.10
C THR A 234 1.37 8.58 15.50
N LEU A 235 1.41 7.82 14.42
CA LEU A 235 2.62 7.44 13.71
C LEU A 235 2.87 8.36 12.53
N GLU A 236 4.12 8.78 12.35
CA GLU A 236 4.57 9.35 11.09
C GLU A 236 4.90 8.20 10.13
N VAL A 237 4.23 8.15 8.98
CA VAL A 237 4.42 7.14 7.95
C VAL A 237 4.93 7.77 6.66
N ALA A 238 5.67 7.01 5.85
CA ALA A 238 6.30 7.55 4.67
C ALA A 238 6.35 6.56 3.51
N TYR A 239 6.38 7.08 2.29
CA TYR A 239 6.78 6.30 1.12
C TYR A 239 8.31 6.23 1.09
N ARG A 240 8.87 5.06 1.33
CA ARG A 240 10.32 4.89 1.52
C ARG A 240 10.79 3.54 1.01
N CYS A 241 11.79 3.55 0.13
CA CYS A 241 12.50 2.34 -0.27
C CYS A 241 13.77 2.15 0.58
N ASP A 242 13.96 0.94 1.04
CA ASP A 242 15.11 0.50 1.86
C ASP A 242 16.20 -0.21 1.03
N CYS A 243 16.19 -0.06 -0.30
CA CYS A 243 17.22 -0.63 -1.15
C CYS A 243 18.59 0.00 -0.90
N SER A 244 19.63 -0.79 -1.06
CA SER A 244 21.02 -0.35 -0.96
C SER A 244 21.92 -1.10 -1.93
N ALA A 245 23.09 -0.54 -2.23
CA ALA A 245 24.08 -1.20 -3.07
C ALA A 245 24.46 -2.60 -2.52
N GLU A 246 24.62 -2.71 -1.21
CA GLU A 246 24.94 -3.97 -0.55
C GLU A 246 23.85 -5.03 -0.74
N ARG A 247 22.57 -4.66 -0.54
CA ARG A 247 21.43 -5.59 -0.76
C ARG A 247 21.31 -6.00 -2.22
N MET A 248 21.53 -5.08 -3.17
CA MET A 248 21.48 -5.39 -4.59
C MET A 248 22.66 -6.28 -5.01
N LYS A 249 23.86 -5.98 -4.53
CA LYS A 249 25.04 -6.82 -4.72
C LYS A 249 24.80 -8.25 -4.22
N LYS A 250 24.29 -8.41 -3.00
CA LYS A 250 23.98 -9.71 -2.42
C LYS A 250 23.01 -10.52 -3.28
N LYS A 251 21.99 -9.84 -3.87
CA LYS A 251 21.04 -10.50 -4.79
C LYS A 251 21.70 -10.94 -6.09
N ILE A 252 22.56 -10.11 -6.69
CA ILE A 252 23.30 -10.50 -7.90
C ILE A 252 24.22 -11.68 -7.60
N CYS A 253 24.99 -11.60 -6.50
CA CYS A 253 25.91 -12.67 -6.09
C CYS A 253 25.20 -13.99 -5.65
N SER A 254 23.86 -13.99 -5.52
CA SER A 254 23.08 -15.22 -5.29
C SER A 254 22.74 -15.97 -6.59
N LEU A 255 23.00 -15.38 -7.75
CA LEU A 255 22.91 -16.06 -9.05
C LEU A 255 24.09 -17.03 -9.22
N ALA A 256 23.96 -17.99 -10.15
CA ALA A 256 25.09 -18.84 -10.49
C ALA A 256 26.22 -18.01 -11.09
N LYS A 257 27.46 -18.33 -10.73
CA LYS A 257 28.64 -17.60 -11.23
C LYS A 257 28.72 -17.59 -12.77
N SER A 258 28.30 -18.68 -13.42
CA SER A 258 28.21 -18.80 -14.89
C SER A 258 27.26 -17.75 -15.48
N ASP A 259 26.14 -17.48 -14.81
CA ASP A 259 25.14 -16.54 -15.32
C ASP A 259 25.64 -15.09 -15.19
N ILE A 260 26.33 -14.79 -14.07
CA ILE A 260 26.98 -13.48 -13.88
C ILE A 260 28.04 -13.25 -14.96
N LEU A 261 28.91 -14.24 -15.23
CA LEU A 261 29.91 -14.17 -16.28
C LEU A 261 29.29 -14.02 -17.66
N GLY A 262 28.24 -14.78 -17.98
CA GLY A 262 27.50 -14.67 -19.22
C GLY A 262 26.97 -13.25 -19.48
N MET A 263 26.32 -12.63 -18.44
CA MET A 263 25.84 -11.25 -18.54
C MET A 263 26.98 -10.24 -18.74
N LEU A 264 28.14 -10.44 -18.10
CA LEU A 264 29.30 -9.58 -18.26
C LEU A 264 29.91 -9.73 -19.65
N ASP A 265 29.98 -10.95 -20.21
CA ASP A 265 30.49 -11.24 -21.57
C ASP A 265 29.56 -10.61 -22.63
N GLU A 266 28.23 -10.61 -22.41
CA GLU A 266 27.28 -9.91 -23.27
C GLU A 266 27.51 -8.39 -23.27
N GLN A 267 27.79 -7.77 -22.12
CA GLN A 267 28.12 -6.35 -22.03
C GLN A 267 29.41 -6.03 -22.84
N GLU A 268 30.44 -6.85 -22.67
CA GLU A 268 31.72 -6.69 -23.42
C GLU A 268 31.54 -6.86 -24.93
N ALA A 269 30.73 -7.83 -25.34
CA ALA A 269 30.40 -8.05 -26.76
C ALA A 269 29.68 -6.86 -27.41
N GLU A 270 28.91 -6.10 -26.61
CA GLU A 270 28.25 -4.86 -27.00
C GLU A 270 29.19 -3.62 -26.95
N GLY A 271 30.45 -3.81 -26.57
CA GLY A 271 31.44 -2.72 -26.43
C GLY A 271 31.25 -1.86 -25.17
N LYS A 272 30.54 -2.38 -24.17
CA LYS A 272 30.32 -1.75 -22.89
C LYS A 272 31.33 -2.23 -21.84
N PRO A 273 31.54 -1.49 -20.75
CA PRO A 273 32.34 -1.96 -19.61
C PRO A 273 31.80 -3.29 -19.04
N ARG A 274 32.71 -4.13 -18.51
CA ARG A 274 32.34 -5.37 -17.78
C ARG A 274 31.79 -5.04 -16.41
N GLU A 275 30.56 -4.56 -16.38
CA GLU A 275 29.82 -4.19 -15.18
C GLU A 275 28.33 -4.52 -15.32
N LEU A 276 27.66 -4.81 -14.21
CA LEU A 276 26.24 -5.07 -14.19
C LEU A 276 25.52 -3.96 -13.44
N THR A 277 24.47 -3.42 -14.05
CA THR A 277 23.59 -2.43 -13.44
C THR A 277 22.29 -3.09 -13.00
N ALA A 278 21.99 -3.01 -11.71
CA ALA A 278 20.70 -3.41 -11.15
C ALA A 278 19.84 -2.18 -10.89
N VAL A 279 18.60 -2.23 -11.36
CA VAL A 279 17.61 -1.17 -11.12
C VAL A 279 16.60 -1.64 -10.07
N CYS A 280 16.39 -0.85 -9.04
CA CYS A 280 15.39 -1.14 -8.04
C CYS A 280 13.98 -0.90 -8.58
N ARG A 281 13.14 -1.92 -8.67
CA ARG A 281 11.77 -1.79 -9.19
C ARG A 281 10.85 -0.93 -8.30
N PHE A 282 11.22 -0.70 -7.02
CA PHE A 282 10.43 0.08 -6.09
C PHE A 282 10.71 1.59 -6.14
N CYS A 283 11.92 2.00 -6.48
CA CYS A 283 12.31 3.41 -6.45
C CYS A 283 13.09 3.89 -7.68
N GLY A 284 13.40 3.00 -8.62
CA GLY A 284 14.17 3.34 -9.82
C GLY A 284 15.66 3.59 -9.58
N SER A 285 16.18 3.47 -8.35
CA SER A 285 17.60 3.65 -8.06
C SER A 285 18.44 2.61 -8.81
N GLU A 286 19.52 3.08 -9.43
CA GLU A 286 20.46 2.26 -10.18
C GLU A 286 21.73 1.99 -9.35
N TYR A 287 22.21 0.76 -9.42
CA TYR A 287 23.41 0.30 -8.73
C TYR A 287 24.28 -0.46 -9.71
N THR A 288 25.46 0.07 -10.03
CA THR A 288 26.41 -0.54 -10.96
C THR A 288 27.53 -1.19 -10.17
N PHE A 289 27.89 -2.42 -10.56
CA PHE A 289 28.93 -3.23 -9.92
C PHE A 289 29.91 -3.72 -10.98
N ALA A 290 31.18 -3.45 -10.77
CA ALA A 290 32.23 -3.99 -11.61
C ALA A 290 32.42 -5.50 -11.38
N GLU A 291 32.97 -6.23 -12.37
CA GLU A 291 33.22 -7.68 -12.29
C GLU A 291 33.91 -8.11 -10.98
N LYS A 292 34.98 -7.38 -10.57
CA LYS A 292 35.75 -7.65 -9.34
C LYS A 292 34.95 -7.55 -8.03
N GLU A 293 33.76 -6.96 -8.09
CA GLU A 293 32.88 -6.82 -6.92
C GLU A 293 31.87 -7.96 -6.84
N LEU A 294 31.65 -8.70 -7.94
CA LEU A 294 30.64 -9.74 -8.07
C LEU A 294 31.23 -11.15 -8.05
N ILE A 295 32.51 -11.29 -8.38
CA ILE A 295 33.27 -12.53 -8.50
C ILE A 295 34.50 -12.46 -7.59
#